data_d717b1fdde530b27865fb96eb85b7133
#
_entry.id   d717b1fdde530b27865fb96eb85b7133
#
_cell.length_a   1.000
_cell.length_b   1.000
_cell.length_c   1.000
_cell.angle_alpha   90.00
_cell.angle_beta   90.00
_cell.angle_gamma   90.00
#
_symmetry.space_group_name_H-M   'P 1'
#
loop_
_entity.id
_entity.type
_entity.pdbx_description
1 polymer ?
#
loop_
_entity_poly.entity_id
_entity_poly.type
_entity_poly.pdbx_seq_one_letter_code
_entity_poly.pdbx_strand_id
1 'polypeptide(L)'
;MEISTPGRICLFGEHQDYLGLPVIAMAISLRAKIIGEKRSDNQVIIHKSDLGETETISLDDLSYTKPRDYFKSGIIVCKNAGLTFSTGFECEVTSKIPIRAGTSSSSAISVSWIHFLSQIADVRPNWDQQKIGELAYKTEVEEFNEPGGMMDQYSTAMG
;
A
#
# COMPACT_ATOMS: atom_id res chain seq x y z
N MET A 1 -11.09 -1.72 -12.19
CA MET A 1 -10.89 -2.48 -10.93
C MET A 1 -10.90 -1.53 -9.75
N GLU A 2 -11.51 -1.90 -8.62
CA GLU A 2 -11.56 -1.06 -7.40
C GLU A 2 -11.09 -1.89 -6.20
N ILE A 3 -10.19 -1.30 -5.40
CA ILE A 3 -9.73 -1.81 -4.11
C ILE A 3 -10.04 -0.77 -3.05
N SER A 4 -10.48 -1.21 -1.89
CA SER A 4 -10.79 -0.33 -0.76
C SER A 4 -10.34 -0.96 0.55
N THR A 5 -9.55 -0.23 1.35
CA THR A 5 -9.04 -0.68 2.65
C THR A 5 -9.35 0.33 3.74
N PRO A 6 -9.64 -0.12 4.97
CA PRO A 6 -9.94 0.77 6.08
C PRO A 6 -8.67 1.43 6.64
N GLY A 7 -8.83 2.53 7.35
CA GLY A 7 -7.87 2.96 8.35
C GLY A 7 -7.99 2.13 9.63
N ARG A 8 -7.15 2.41 10.59
CA ARG A 8 -7.19 1.76 11.91
C ARG A 8 -7.04 2.76 13.05
N ILE A 9 -7.53 2.38 14.22
CA ILE A 9 -7.15 3.01 15.51
C ILE A 9 -6.49 1.98 16.39
N CYS A 10 -5.52 2.41 17.20
CA CYS A 10 -4.97 1.59 18.27
C CYS A 10 -5.77 1.87 19.55
N LEU A 11 -6.32 0.82 20.17
CA LEU A 11 -7.04 0.93 21.42
C LEU A 11 -6.10 0.80 22.61
N PHE A 12 -5.12 -0.11 22.52
CA PHE A 12 -4.11 -0.34 23.54
C PHE A 12 -2.79 -0.77 22.90
N GLY A 13 -1.66 -0.29 23.46
CA GLY A 13 -0.32 -0.71 23.06
C GLY A 13 0.29 0.09 21.90
N GLU A 14 -0.12 1.35 21.72
CA GLU A 14 0.48 2.25 20.72
C GLU A 14 2.02 2.28 20.88
N HIS A 15 2.74 2.14 19.77
CA HIS A 15 4.21 2.07 19.73
C HIS A 15 4.85 0.92 20.53
N GLN A 16 4.18 -0.23 20.65
CA GLN A 16 4.67 -1.40 21.36
C GLN A 16 4.88 -2.63 20.48
N ASP A 17 4.27 -2.68 19.32
CA ASP A 17 4.31 -3.81 18.41
C ASP A 17 5.73 -4.14 17.90
N TYR A 18 6.54 -3.12 17.61
CA TYR A 18 7.97 -3.31 17.25
C TYR A 18 8.85 -3.82 18.40
N LEU A 19 8.34 -3.76 19.64
CA LEU A 19 8.98 -4.34 20.81
C LEU A 19 8.54 -5.79 21.08
N GLY A 20 7.68 -6.36 20.22
CA GLY A 20 7.11 -7.68 20.41
C GLY A 20 6.06 -7.76 21.52
N LEU A 21 5.53 -6.63 21.97
CA LEU A 21 4.49 -6.55 22.99
C LEU A 21 3.09 -6.59 22.33
N PRO A 22 2.08 -7.12 23.03
CA PRO A 22 0.72 -7.24 22.50
C PRO A 22 0.08 -5.86 22.30
N VAL A 23 -0.66 -5.71 21.21
CA VAL A 23 -1.44 -4.51 20.89
C VAL A 23 -2.88 -4.90 20.60
N ILE A 24 -3.80 -3.96 20.79
CA ILE A 24 -5.21 -4.10 20.38
C ILE A 24 -5.53 -2.96 19.43
N ALA A 25 -5.69 -3.30 18.16
CA ALA A 25 -6.06 -2.36 17.12
C ALA A 25 -7.40 -2.75 16.49
N MET A 26 -8.08 -1.78 15.90
CA MET A 26 -9.39 -1.96 15.29
C MET A 26 -9.46 -1.18 13.98
N ALA A 27 -9.97 -1.82 12.93
CA ALA A 27 -10.30 -1.16 11.67
C ALA A 27 -11.46 -0.16 11.87
N ILE A 28 -11.44 0.93 11.10
CA ILE A 28 -12.48 1.96 11.13
C ILE A 28 -13.21 2.05 9.79
N SER A 29 -14.35 2.73 9.76
CA SER A 29 -15.17 2.87 8.55
C SER A 29 -14.60 3.82 7.49
N LEU A 30 -13.64 4.68 7.85
CA LEU A 30 -12.97 5.56 6.89
C LEU A 30 -11.99 4.74 6.05
N ARG A 31 -12.03 4.93 4.74
CA ARG A 31 -11.32 4.06 3.81
C ARG A 31 -10.45 4.83 2.81
N ALA A 32 -9.34 4.22 2.43
CA ALA A 32 -8.60 4.54 1.22
C ALA A 32 -9.13 3.69 0.06
N LYS A 33 -9.07 4.23 -1.16
CA LYS A 33 -9.50 3.56 -2.39
C LYS A 33 -8.49 3.74 -3.49
N ILE A 34 -8.33 2.69 -4.30
CA ILE A 34 -7.59 2.74 -5.56
C ILE A 34 -8.50 2.17 -6.65
N ILE A 35 -8.72 2.95 -7.70
CA ILE A 35 -9.48 2.54 -8.87
C ILE A 35 -8.56 2.64 -10.08
N GLY A 36 -8.46 1.61 -10.90
CA GLY A 36 -7.60 1.68 -12.07
C GLY A 36 -7.76 0.53 -13.05
N GLU A 37 -7.02 0.64 -14.15
CA GLU A 37 -7.05 -0.29 -15.27
C GLU A 37 -5.67 -0.42 -15.94
N LYS A 38 -5.49 -1.47 -16.75
CA LYS A 38 -4.27 -1.68 -17.53
C LYS A 38 -4.18 -0.68 -18.67
N ARG A 39 -2.95 -0.31 -18.99
CA ARG A 39 -2.56 0.48 -20.17
C ARG A 39 -1.93 -0.44 -21.23
N SER A 40 -1.64 0.12 -22.39
CA SER A 40 -0.93 -0.60 -23.48
C SER A 40 0.57 -0.27 -23.53
N ASP A 41 1.03 0.70 -22.73
CA ASP A 41 2.45 1.08 -22.60
C ASP A 41 3.05 0.51 -21.32
N ASN A 42 4.28 0.92 -20.98
CA ASN A 42 4.99 0.52 -19.76
C ASN A 42 4.93 1.57 -18.63
N GLN A 43 4.00 2.55 -18.72
CA GLN A 43 3.88 3.63 -17.75
C GLN A 43 2.86 3.30 -16.68
N VAL A 44 3.18 3.62 -15.43
CA VAL A 44 2.25 3.63 -14.31
C VAL A 44 1.90 5.08 -14.01
N ILE A 45 0.63 5.43 -14.16
CA ILE A 45 0.12 6.78 -13.88
C ILE A 45 -0.77 6.73 -12.65
N ILE A 46 -0.45 7.53 -11.65
CA ILE A 46 -1.13 7.55 -10.36
C ILE A 46 -1.69 8.95 -10.13
N HIS A 47 -3.00 9.09 -10.19
CA HIS A 47 -3.71 10.32 -9.87
C HIS A 47 -4.05 10.33 -8.36
N LYS A 48 -3.49 11.28 -7.63
CA LYS A 48 -3.77 11.52 -6.21
C LYS A 48 -4.77 12.67 -6.11
N SER A 49 -6.03 12.37 -6.41
CA SER A 49 -7.07 13.40 -6.61
C SER A 49 -7.26 14.29 -5.39
N ASP A 50 -7.14 13.76 -4.17
CA ASP A 50 -7.26 14.53 -2.94
C ASP A 50 -6.14 15.57 -2.75
N LEU A 51 -4.99 15.40 -3.45
CA LEU A 51 -3.83 16.28 -3.39
C LEU A 51 -3.68 17.12 -4.67
N GLY A 52 -4.44 16.84 -5.71
CA GLY A 52 -4.28 17.46 -7.03
C GLY A 52 -2.95 17.10 -7.71
N GLU A 53 -2.35 15.98 -7.37
CA GLU A 53 -1.05 15.53 -7.88
C GLU A 53 -1.22 14.34 -8.83
N THR A 54 -0.31 14.25 -9.81
CA THR A 54 -0.15 13.06 -10.66
C THR A 54 1.31 12.63 -10.62
N GLU A 55 1.52 11.34 -10.40
CA GLU A 55 2.84 10.71 -10.41
C GLU A 55 2.93 9.73 -11.59
N THR A 56 4.04 9.77 -12.33
CA THR A 56 4.31 8.85 -13.44
C THR A 56 5.56 8.05 -13.13
N ILE A 57 5.47 6.73 -13.24
CA ILE A 57 6.55 5.77 -12.99
C ILE A 57 6.73 4.93 -14.25
N SER A 58 7.96 4.74 -14.72
CA SER A 58 8.27 3.76 -15.74
C SER A 58 8.53 2.40 -15.09
N LEU A 59 7.92 1.32 -15.62
CA LEU A 59 8.20 -0.06 -15.17
C LEU A 59 9.65 -0.51 -15.50
N ASP A 60 10.33 0.21 -16.42
CA ASP A 60 11.72 -0.05 -16.79
C ASP A 60 12.72 0.64 -15.84
N ASP A 61 12.28 1.68 -15.09
CA ASP A 61 13.11 2.39 -14.12
C ASP A 61 12.35 2.62 -12.81
N LEU A 62 12.63 1.76 -11.86
CA LEU A 62 12.05 1.81 -10.50
C LEU A 62 13.01 2.42 -9.47
N SER A 63 14.06 3.13 -9.91
CA SER A 63 14.97 3.85 -9.01
C SER A 63 14.21 4.86 -8.16
N TYR A 64 14.47 4.86 -6.84
CA TYR A 64 13.80 5.81 -5.94
C TYR A 64 14.21 7.25 -6.25
N THR A 65 13.23 8.13 -6.37
CA THR A 65 13.44 9.54 -6.70
C THR A 65 13.13 10.48 -5.54
N LYS A 66 12.54 9.95 -4.48
CA LYS A 66 12.16 10.69 -3.26
C LYS A 66 12.26 9.80 -2.02
N PRO A 67 12.41 10.36 -0.82
CA PRO A 67 12.26 9.62 0.42
C PRO A 67 10.87 8.98 0.50
N ARG A 68 10.78 7.76 1.02
CA ARG A 68 9.50 7.03 1.19
C ARG A 68 8.70 6.91 -0.09
N ASP A 69 9.36 6.52 -1.17
CA ASP A 69 8.76 6.32 -2.49
C ASP A 69 7.92 5.02 -2.52
N TYR A 70 6.84 5.02 -1.74
CA TYR A 70 6.04 3.82 -1.46
C TYR A 70 5.40 3.20 -2.70
N PHE A 71 5.08 3.99 -3.72
CA PHE A 71 4.51 3.43 -4.94
C PHE A 71 5.53 2.62 -5.72
N LYS A 72 6.77 3.13 -5.87
CA LYS A 72 7.85 2.36 -6.52
C LYS A 72 8.27 1.18 -5.66
N SER A 73 8.44 1.37 -4.35
CA SER A 73 8.76 0.31 -3.41
C SER A 73 7.74 -0.83 -3.49
N GLY A 74 6.44 -0.53 -3.51
CA GLY A 74 5.40 -1.54 -3.66
C GLY A 74 5.51 -2.36 -4.94
N ILE A 75 5.84 -1.74 -6.08
CA ILE A 75 6.09 -2.45 -7.34
C ILE A 75 7.31 -3.37 -7.19
N ILE A 76 8.41 -2.88 -6.61
CA ILE A 76 9.63 -3.66 -6.38
C ILE A 76 9.35 -4.87 -5.48
N VAL A 77 8.71 -4.64 -4.34
CA VAL A 77 8.35 -5.69 -3.37
C VAL A 77 7.45 -6.75 -4.02
N CYS A 78 6.47 -6.35 -4.82
CA CYS A 78 5.60 -7.26 -5.54
C CYS A 78 6.35 -8.05 -6.63
N LYS A 79 7.27 -7.41 -7.37
CA LYS A 79 8.13 -8.12 -8.35
C LYS A 79 9.04 -9.13 -7.66
N ASN A 80 9.62 -8.78 -6.51
CA ASN A 80 10.45 -9.70 -5.71
C ASN A 80 9.62 -10.86 -5.13
N ALA A 81 8.33 -10.66 -4.90
CA ALA A 81 7.38 -11.70 -4.49
C ALA A 81 6.83 -12.52 -5.67
N GLY A 82 7.34 -12.31 -6.90
CA GLY A 82 7.03 -13.11 -8.08
C GLY A 82 5.97 -12.53 -9.02
N LEU A 83 5.49 -11.31 -8.81
CA LEU A 83 4.59 -10.68 -9.76
C LEU A 83 5.32 -10.15 -10.99
N THR A 84 4.64 -10.21 -12.13
CA THR A 84 5.08 -9.61 -13.39
C THR A 84 4.04 -8.63 -13.90
N PHE A 85 4.53 -7.59 -14.58
CA PHE A 85 3.72 -6.56 -15.20
C PHE A 85 4.25 -6.36 -16.62
N SER A 86 3.57 -6.93 -17.61
CA SER A 86 3.93 -6.81 -19.03
C SER A 86 3.53 -5.46 -19.63
N THR A 87 2.57 -4.80 -19.02
CA THR A 87 2.10 -3.47 -19.38
C THR A 87 1.95 -2.60 -18.14
N GLY A 88 1.98 -1.29 -18.33
CA GLY A 88 1.66 -0.32 -17.30
C GLY A 88 0.17 -0.29 -16.97
N PHE A 89 -0.18 0.59 -16.07
CA PHE A 89 -1.55 0.80 -15.62
C PHE A 89 -1.75 2.24 -15.16
N GLU A 90 -3.00 2.64 -15.10
CA GLU A 90 -3.40 3.96 -14.63
C GLU A 90 -4.38 3.80 -13.49
N CYS A 91 -4.22 4.57 -12.43
CA CYS A 91 -5.11 4.50 -11.28
C CYS A 91 -5.31 5.85 -10.61
N GLU A 92 -6.45 5.96 -9.95
CA GLU A 92 -6.81 7.05 -9.06
C GLU A 92 -6.72 6.56 -7.61
N VAL A 93 -6.05 7.34 -6.76
CA VAL A 93 -5.90 7.09 -5.33
C VAL A 93 -6.64 8.18 -4.57
N THR A 94 -7.59 7.79 -3.74
CA THR A 94 -8.35 8.69 -2.85
C THR A 94 -8.40 8.14 -1.43
N SER A 95 -8.52 9.01 -0.43
CA SER A 95 -8.61 8.60 0.97
C SER A 95 -9.51 9.53 1.78
N LYS A 96 -10.44 8.94 2.53
CA LYS A 96 -11.21 9.64 3.56
C LYS A 96 -10.59 9.55 4.95
N ILE A 97 -9.44 8.91 5.06
CA ILE A 97 -8.72 8.74 6.31
C ILE A 97 -7.91 10.01 6.59
N PRO A 98 -8.09 10.68 7.74
CA PRO A 98 -7.37 11.90 8.06
C PRO A 98 -5.85 11.68 8.07
N ILE A 99 -5.11 12.59 7.44
CA ILE A 99 -3.65 12.56 7.41
C ILE A 99 -3.11 13.01 8.78
N ARG A 100 -2.11 12.32 9.30
CA ARG A 100 -1.42 12.63 10.58
C ARG A 100 -2.34 12.63 11.80
N ALA A 101 -3.41 11.85 11.77
CA ALA A 101 -4.38 11.73 12.87
C ALA A 101 -4.23 10.41 13.66
N GLY A 102 -3.13 9.68 13.50
CA GLY A 102 -2.93 8.38 14.16
C GLY A 102 -3.85 7.27 13.65
N THR A 103 -4.40 7.42 12.44
CA THR A 103 -5.39 6.50 11.84
C THR A 103 -4.84 5.68 10.68
N SER A 104 -3.50 5.63 10.53
CA SER A 104 -2.75 4.85 9.52
C SER A 104 -3.19 5.12 8.08
N SER A 105 -3.28 6.40 7.70
CA SER A 105 -3.63 6.78 6.34
C SER A 105 -2.60 6.26 5.31
N SER A 106 -1.30 6.34 5.61
CA SER A 106 -0.25 5.83 4.72
C SER A 106 -0.33 4.31 4.56
N SER A 107 -0.48 3.59 5.66
CA SER A 107 -0.55 2.12 5.64
C SER A 107 -1.82 1.63 4.95
N ALA A 108 -2.94 2.33 5.07
CA ALA A 108 -4.14 2.03 4.31
C ALA A 108 -3.93 2.19 2.80
N ILE A 109 -3.19 3.22 2.38
CA ILE A 109 -2.82 3.41 0.96
C ILE A 109 -1.84 2.31 0.53
N SER A 110 -0.83 1.98 1.33
CA SER A 110 0.15 0.93 0.99
C SER A 110 -0.50 -0.45 0.89
N VAL A 111 -1.40 -0.81 1.81
CA VAL A 111 -2.16 -2.06 1.74
C VAL A 111 -3.07 -2.09 0.51
N SER A 112 -3.80 -0.98 0.23
CA SER A 112 -4.59 -0.85 -1.00
C SER A 112 -3.72 -1.03 -2.24
N TRP A 113 -2.51 -0.46 -2.23
CA TRP A 113 -1.57 -0.51 -3.34
C TRP A 113 -1.08 -1.94 -3.61
N ILE A 114 -0.61 -2.64 -2.59
CA ILE A 114 -0.18 -4.05 -2.72
C ILE A 114 -1.33 -4.92 -3.20
N HIS A 115 -2.52 -4.74 -2.65
CA HIS A 115 -3.71 -5.47 -3.09
C HIS A 115 -4.06 -5.14 -4.56
N PHE A 116 -4.04 -3.87 -4.95
CA PHE A 116 -4.25 -3.45 -6.34
C PHE A 116 -3.22 -4.07 -7.28
N LEU A 117 -1.93 -4.02 -6.94
CA LEU A 117 -0.86 -4.64 -7.72
C LEU A 117 -1.07 -6.16 -7.89
N SER A 118 -1.51 -6.86 -6.85
CA SER A 118 -1.80 -8.29 -6.93
C SER A 118 -2.92 -8.61 -7.91
N GLN A 119 -3.89 -7.71 -8.07
CA GLN A 119 -5.03 -7.91 -8.94
C GLN A 119 -4.78 -7.47 -10.39
N ILE A 120 -3.87 -6.50 -10.62
CA ILE A 120 -3.57 -5.98 -11.96
C ILE A 120 -2.38 -6.67 -12.61
N ALA A 121 -1.61 -7.47 -11.89
CA ALA A 121 -0.50 -8.26 -12.40
C ALA A 121 -0.92 -9.16 -13.58
N ASP A 122 0.07 -9.64 -14.34
CA ASP A 122 -0.19 -10.53 -15.48
C ASP A 122 -0.86 -11.82 -15.05
N VAL A 123 -0.41 -12.38 -13.92
CA VAL A 123 -1.01 -13.53 -13.26
C VAL A 123 -1.36 -13.14 -11.83
N ARG A 124 -2.62 -13.29 -11.47
CA ARG A 124 -3.09 -13.00 -10.11
C ARG A 124 -2.57 -14.06 -9.15
N PRO A 125 -1.86 -13.67 -8.08
CA PRO A 125 -1.40 -14.60 -7.08
C PRO A 125 -2.56 -15.03 -6.17
N ASN A 126 -2.41 -16.17 -5.51
CA ASN A 126 -3.33 -16.56 -4.45
C ASN A 126 -2.82 -16.04 -3.09
N TRP A 127 -2.79 -14.71 -2.93
CA TRP A 127 -2.40 -14.06 -1.68
C TRP A 127 -3.61 -13.82 -0.79
N ASP A 128 -3.49 -14.21 0.47
CA ASP A 128 -4.45 -13.88 1.52
C ASP A 128 -4.18 -12.48 2.10
N GLN A 129 -5.05 -12.04 2.99
CA GLN A 129 -4.94 -10.72 3.64
C GLN A 129 -3.66 -10.60 4.47
N GLN A 130 -3.21 -11.69 5.09
CA GLN A 130 -1.97 -11.73 5.85
C GLN A 130 -0.78 -11.45 4.94
N LYS A 131 -0.72 -12.09 3.78
CA LYS A 131 0.35 -11.86 2.79
C LYS A 131 0.34 -10.43 2.25
N ILE A 132 -0.83 -9.87 1.99
CA ILE A 132 -0.98 -8.47 1.59
C ILE A 132 -0.42 -7.52 2.68
N GLY A 133 -0.77 -7.75 3.94
CA GLY A 133 -0.27 -6.97 5.07
C GLY A 133 1.26 -7.07 5.23
N GLU A 134 1.82 -8.28 5.10
CA GLU A 134 3.28 -8.52 5.14
C GLU A 134 4.01 -7.72 4.05
N LEU A 135 3.52 -7.78 2.82
CA LEU A 135 4.15 -7.07 1.70
C LEU A 135 3.98 -5.54 1.82
N ALA A 136 2.87 -5.07 2.36
CA ALA A 136 2.69 -3.65 2.66
C ALA A 136 3.65 -3.17 3.75
N TYR A 137 3.91 -3.99 4.78
CA TYR A 137 4.92 -3.71 5.79
C TYR A 137 6.33 -3.61 5.17
N LYS A 138 6.70 -4.56 4.31
CA LYS A 138 7.97 -4.49 3.57
C LYS A 138 8.09 -3.19 2.77
N THR A 139 7.03 -2.81 2.10
CA THR A 139 6.94 -1.59 1.27
C THR A 139 7.19 -0.30 2.06
N GLU A 140 6.63 -0.19 3.28
CA GLU A 140 6.70 1.03 4.09
C GLU A 140 7.90 1.05 5.05
N VAL A 141 8.22 -0.08 5.64
CA VAL A 141 9.12 -0.17 6.79
C VAL A 141 10.47 -0.77 6.40
N GLU A 142 10.50 -1.99 5.85
CA GLU A 142 11.76 -2.69 5.58
C GLU A 142 12.56 -2.01 4.46
N GLU A 143 11.93 -1.63 3.35
CA GLU A 143 12.60 -1.00 2.20
C GLU A 143 13.28 0.33 2.54
N PHE A 144 12.76 1.05 3.53
CA PHE A 144 13.29 2.36 3.94
C PHE A 144 13.97 2.32 5.31
N ASN A 145 14.10 1.13 5.90
CA ASN A 145 14.69 0.94 7.23
C ASN A 145 14.06 1.87 8.29
N GLU A 146 12.74 2.04 8.21
CA GLU A 146 11.97 2.88 9.13
C GLU A 146 11.70 2.11 10.44
N PRO A 147 11.66 2.79 11.58
CA PRO A 147 11.24 2.17 12.83
C PRO A 147 9.71 1.92 12.77
N GLY A 148 9.28 0.70 12.96
CA GLY A 148 7.86 0.37 13.00
C GLY A 148 7.60 -1.13 13.15
N GLY A 149 6.43 -1.44 13.67
CA GLY A 149 5.89 -2.80 13.73
C GLY A 149 4.85 -3.04 12.65
N MET A 150 4.18 -4.17 12.70
CA MET A 150 3.22 -4.61 11.67
C MET A 150 1.76 -4.26 12.00
N MET A 151 1.48 -3.62 13.14
CA MET A 151 0.12 -3.36 13.61
C MET A 151 -0.73 -2.66 12.55
N ASP A 152 -0.17 -1.64 11.93
CA ASP A 152 -0.87 -0.78 10.97
C ASP A 152 -1.29 -1.56 9.73
N GLN A 153 -0.34 -2.23 9.08
CA GLN A 153 -0.56 -2.96 7.85
C GLN A 153 -1.47 -4.17 8.06
N TYR A 154 -1.27 -4.92 9.16
CA TYR A 154 -2.11 -6.07 9.47
C TYR A 154 -3.55 -5.67 9.81
N SER A 155 -3.74 -4.67 10.69
CA SER A 155 -5.09 -4.22 11.05
C SER A 155 -5.85 -3.68 9.84
N THR A 156 -5.16 -2.98 8.95
CA THR A 156 -5.74 -2.44 7.71
C THR A 156 -6.04 -3.53 6.69
N ALA A 157 -5.18 -4.56 6.57
CA ALA A 157 -5.38 -5.64 5.61
C ALA A 157 -6.51 -6.60 6.05
N MET A 158 -6.68 -6.81 7.35
CA MET A 158 -7.65 -7.75 7.92
C MET A 158 -9.05 -7.15 8.13
N GLY A 159 -9.19 -5.79 8.12
CA GLY A 159 -10.42 -5.06 8.43
C GLY A 159 -11.44 -4.85 7.30
#